data_c42a8cbf1b142aeddef63f2d0bf61bdb
#
_entry.id   c42a8cbf1b142aeddef63f2d0bf61bdb
#
_cell.length_a   1.000
_cell.length_b   1.000
_cell.length_c   1.000
_cell.angle_alpha   90.00
_cell.angle_beta   90.00
_cell.angle_gamma   90.00
#
_symmetry.space_group_name_H-M   'P 1'
#
loop_
_entity.id
_entity.type
_entity.pdbx_description
1 polymer ?
#
loop_
_entity_poly.entity_id
_entity_poly.type
_entity_poly.pdbx_seq_one_letter_code
_entity_poly.pdbx_strand_id
1 'polypeptide(L)'
;MYISDLQYSSPAMFTTELQRKVYEVLEILKIPFVRVSTDAAISMSDCKLIDEKLDMQMVKTLFLTNAQKSRFYLFVTCGQKAFDSKAFSQALGCSRVSFAPTGFMKEKMGVTVGAATVFSKLLDDVDAVQVVLDKDVVSNPWYGCSDGTTTGYMKLRTLDVVETFLNHIKHVPKVITV
;
A
#
# COMPACT_ATOMS: atom_id res chain seq x y z
N MET A 1 -3.04 -11.08 -19.55
CA MET A 1 -3.74 -10.34 -18.48
C MET A 1 -4.53 -9.19 -19.10
N TYR A 2 -5.82 -9.06 -18.73
CA TYR A 2 -6.64 -7.92 -19.11
C TYR A 2 -6.22 -6.68 -18.29
N ILE A 3 -6.16 -5.51 -18.90
CA ILE A 3 -6.01 -4.21 -18.23
C ILE A 3 -6.97 -3.24 -18.93
N SER A 4 -7.84 -2.60 -18.17
CA SER A 4 -8.80 -1.62 -18.70
C SER A 4 -8.12 -0.37 -19.26
N ASP A 5 -8.90 0.48 -19.93
CA ASP A 5 -8.47 1.85 -20.18
C ASP A 5 -8.30 2.63 -18.89
N LEU A 6 -7.58 3.75 -18.97
CA LEU A 6 -7.39 4.65 -17.84
C LEU A 6 -8.73 5.23 -17.36
N GLN A 7 -8.96 5.19 -16.07
CA GLN A 7 -10.19 5.68 -15.44
C GLN A 7 -9.84 6.72 -14.37
N TYR A 8 -10.67 7.74 -14.25
CA TYR A 8 -10.46 8.89 -13.38
C TYR A 8 -11.57 9.04 -12.33
N SER A 9 -12.43 8.04 -12.23
CA SER A 9 -13.55 7.97 -11.29
C SER A 9 -13.54 6.64 -10.55
N SER A 10 -14.24 6.60 -9.42
CA SER A 10 -14.46 5.38 -8.64
C SER A 10 -15.10 4.27 -9.48
N PRO A 11 -14.87 2.98 -9.18
CA PRO A 11 -15.57 1.90 -9.84
C PRO A 11 -17.09 1.96 -9.56
N ALA A 12 -17.88 1.48 -10.52
CA ALA A 12 -19.34 1.46 -10.38
C ALA A 12 -19.82 0.53 -9.25
N MET A 13 -19.02 -0.49 -8.92
CA MET A 13 -19.29 -1.43 -7.84
C MET A 13 -17.99 -1.70 -7.07
N PHE A 14 -18.10 -1.81 -5.75
CA PHE A 14 -16.99 -2.17 -4.88
C PHE A 14 -17.06 -3.65 -4.51
N THR A 15 -15.92 -4.32 -4.49
CA THR A 15 -15.82 -5.75 -4.17
C THR A 15 -15.49 -6.00 -2.69
N THR A 16 -14.92 -5.02 -2.01
CA THR A 16 -14.58 -5.09 -0.58
C THR A 16 -14.93 -3.79 0.14
N GLU A 17 -15.12 -3.89 1.45
CA GLU A 17 -15.36 -2.74 2.31
C GLU A 17 -14.14 -1.78 2.29
N LEU A 18 -12.92 -2.32 2.28
CA LEU A 18 -11.73 -1.50 2.18
C LEU A 18 -11.70 -0.71 0.87
N GLN A 19 -11.98 -1.36 -0.26
CA GLN A 19 -12.03 -0.69 -1.56
C GLN A 19 -13.03 0.48 -1.55
N ARG A 20 -14.21 0.29 -0.99
CA ARG A 20 -15.22 1.35 -0.83
C ARG A 20 -14.67 2.53 -0.02
N LYS A 21 -14.08 2.24 1.15
CA LYS A 21 -13.49 3.27 2.03
C LYS A 21 -12.32 4.02 1.34
N VAL A 22 -11.52 3.34 0.54
CA VAL A 22 -10.42 3.97 -0.21
C VAL A 22 -10.98 5.05 -1.14
N TYR A 23 -11.94 4.72 -1.99
CA TYR A 23 -12.47 5.70 -2.94
C TYR A 23 -13.26 6.81 -2.25
N GLU A 24 -13.99 6.51 -1.18
CA GLU A 24 -14.68 7.52 -0.37
C GLU A 24 -13.70 8.54 0.22
N VAL A 25 -12.58 8.10 0.82
CA VAL A 25 -11.61 9.02 1.39
C VAL A 25 -10.89 9.84 0.32
N LEU A 26 -10.57 9.26 -0.84
CA LEU A 26 -9.99 10.00 -1.95
C LEU A 26 -10.91 11.10 -2.44
N GLU A 27 -12.21 10.85 -2.52
CA GLU A 27 -13.22 11.82 -2.90
C GLU A 27 -13.38 12.93 -1.84
N ILE A 28 -13.51 12.56 -0.56
CA ILE A 28 -13.61 13.51 0.57
C ILE A 28 -12.40 14.45 0.60
N LEU A 29 -11.20 13.92 0.42
CA LEU A 29 -9.95 14.67 0.44
C LEU A 29 -9.63 15.35 -0.89
N LYS A 30 -10.44 15.12 -1.92
CA LYS A 30 -10.22 15.61 -3.30
C LYS A 30 -8.84 15.24 -3.84
N ILE A 31 -8.38 14.03 -3.53
CA ILE A 31 -7.12 13.50 -4.02
C ILE A 31 -7.33 12.95 -5.44
N PRO A 32 -6.68 13.53 -6.46
CA PRO A 32 -6.77 13.02 -7.82
C PRO A 32 -6.09 11.66 -7.94
N PHE A 33 -6.67 10.78 -8.73
CA PHE A 33 -6.09 9.49 -9.05
C PHE A 33 -6.37 9.09 -10.51
N VAL A 34 -5.52 8.21 -11.02
CA VAL A 34 -5.76 7.49 -12.26
C VAL A 34 -5.72 6.00 -11.91
N ARG A 35 -6.69 5.25 -12.37
CA ARG A 35 -6.78 3.82 -12.05
C ARG A 35 -7.01 2.95 -13.28
N VAL A 36 -6.72 1.66 -13.11
CA VAL A 36 -7.10 0.58 -14.03
C VAL A 36 -7.75 -0.56 -13.25
N SER A 37 -8.62 -1.28 -13.93
CA SER A 37 -9.13 -2.58 -13.48
C SER A 37 -8.43 -3.69 -14.27
N THR A 38 -8.12 -4.81 -13.62
CA THR A 38 -7.36 -5.91 -14.22
C THR A 38 -7.98 -7.26 -13.83
N ASP A 39 -7.54 -8.32 -14.49
CA ASP A 39 -7.60 -9.65 -13.88
C ASP A 39 -6.76 -9.65 -12.60
N ALA A 40 -6.92 -10.67 -11.75
CA ALA A 40 -6.13 -10.77 -10.54
C ALA A 40 -4.62 -10.77 -10.87
N ALA A 41 -3.93 -9.70 -10.46
CA ALA A 41 -2.51 -9.52 -10.67
C ALA A 41 -1.74 -9.88 -9.39
N ILE A 42 -0.98 -10.95 -9.43
CA ILE A 42 -0.25 -11.49 -8.28
C ILE A 42 1.25 -11.61 -8.57
N SER A 43 1.63 -11.66 -9.86
CA SER A 43 3.03 -11.81 -10.27
C SER A 43 3.73 -10.48 -10.52
N MET A 44 5.07 -10.48 -10.44
CA MET A 44 5.89 -9.31 -10.78
C MET A 44 5.76 -8.91 -12.26
N SER A 45 5.50 -9.88 -13.15
CA SER A 45 5.24 -9.58 -14.56
C SER A 45 3.92 -8.84 -14.77
N ASP A 46 2.89 -9.17 -13.99
CA ASP A 46 1.62 -8.47 -14.03
C ASP A 46 1.79 -7.02 -13.56
N CYS A 47 2.52 -6.81 -12.46
CA CYS A 47 2.84 -5.47 -11.96
C CYS A 47 3.55 -4.61 -13.01
N LYS A 48 4.46 -5.19 -13.78
CA LYS A 48 5.18 -4.45 -14.83
C LYS A 48 4.24 -3.93 -15.93
N LEU A 49 3.27 -4.73 -16.36
CA LEU A 49 2.29 -4.29 -17.36
C LEU A 49 1.38 -3.17 -16.81
N ILE A 50 1.04 -3.22 -15.53
CA ILE A 50 0.26 -2.18 -14.85
C ILE A 50 1.09 -0.90 -14.73
N ASP A 51 2.37 -1.00 -14.37
CA ASP A 51 3.30 0.13 -14.29
C ASP A 51 3.42 0.85 -15.64
N GLU A 52 3.57 0.09 -16.72
CA GLU A 52 3.63 0.63 -18.08
C GLU A 52 2.31 1.34 -18.46
N LYS A 53 1.15 0.76 -18.14
CA LYS A 53 -0.17 1.34 -18.47
C LYS A 53 -0.45 2.63 -17.68
N LEU A 54 -0.06 2.69 -16.42
CA LEU A 54 -0.27 3.86 -15.55
C LEU A 54 0.90 4.87 -15.59
N ASP A 55 1.98 4.55 -16.30
CA ASP A 55 3.21 5.35 -16.33
C ASP A 55 3.69 5.69 -14.92
N MET A 56 3.97 4.65 -14.14
CA MET A 56 4.40 4.74 -12.73
C MET A 56 5.27 3.55 -12.35
N GLN A 57 5.73 3.54 -11.11
CA GLN A 57 6.30 2.36 -10.46
C GLN A 57 5.43 1.99 -9.25
N MET A 58 4.96 0.75 -9.24
CA MET A 58 4.19 0.24 -8.11
C MET A 58 5.09 0.12 -6.88
N VAL A 59 4.60 0.58 -5.74
CA VAL A 59 5.25 0.31 -4.47
C VAL A 59 5.03 -1.14 -4.07
N LYS A 60 5.97 -1.66 -3.31
CA LYS A 60 5.83 -2.95 -2.64
C LYS A 60 5.47 -2.70 -1.18
N THR A 61 4.34 -3.23 -0.75
CA THR A 61 3.84 -3.07 0.61
C THR A 61 3.97 -4.40 1.34
N LEU A 62 4.80 -4.41 2.38
CA LEU A 62 5.15 -5.60 3.16
C LEU A 62 4.54 -5.50 4.56
N PHE A 63 3.87 -6.55 4.99
CA PHE A 63 3.32 -6.64 6.33
C PHE A 63 4.25 -7.45 7.22
N LEU A 64 4.82 -6.78 8.23
CA LEU A 64 5.89 -7.31 9.06
C LEU A 64 5.48 -7.33 10.53
N THR A 65 6.10 -8.23 11.31
CA THR A 65 5.89 -8.33 12.74
C THR A 65 7.19 -8.69 13.49
N ASN A 66 7.27 -8.34 14.76
CA ASN A 66 8.33 -8.83 15.65
C ASN A 66 8.10 -10.30 16.05
N ALA A 67 9.09 -10.92 16.70
CA ALA A 67 9.03 -12.32 17.10
C ALA A 67 7.84 -12.66 18.01
N GLN A 68 7.46 -11.72 18.89
CA GLN A 68 6.34 -11.86 19.84
C GLN A 68 4.97 -11.61 19.20
N LYS A 69 4.92 -11.18 17.93
CA LYS A 69 3.68 -10.79 17.20
C LYS A 69 2.86 -9.73 17.98
N SER A 70 3.57 -8.86 18.68
CA SER A 70 3.00 -7.77 19.49
C SER A 70 3.13 -6.40 18.82
N ARG A 71 3.97 -6.27 17.80
CA ARG A 71 4.16 -5.06 16.99
C ARG A 71 4.09 -5.41 15.53
N PHE A 72 3.35 -4.61 14.79
CA PHE A 72 3.13 -4.79 13.35
C PHE A 72 3.56 -3.55 12.60
N TYR A 73 4.12 -3.78 11.42
CA TYR A 73 4.61 -2.72 10.54
C TYR A 73 4.09 -2.94 9.13
N LEU A 74 3.61 -1.88 8.54
CA LEU A 74 3.29 -1.83 7.12
C LEU A 74 4.44 -1.10 6.44
N PHE A 75 5.38 -1.84 5.87
CA PHE A 75 6.54 -1.27 5.21
C PHE A 75 6.29 -1.10 3.73
N VAL A 76 6.40 0.15 3.27
CA VAL A 76 6.23 0.53 1.86
C VAL A 76 7.59 0.88 1.28
N THR A 77 8.02 0.13 0.28
CA THR A 77 9.30 0.32 -0.43
C THR A 77 9.11 0.24 -1.94
N CYS A 78 10.15 0.55 -2.72
CA CYS A 78 10.09 0.43 -4.17
C CYS A 78 9.94 -1.02 -4.62
N GLY A 79 9.13 -1.27 -5.65
CA GLY A 79 8.81 -2.61 -6.12
C GLY A 79 10.02 -3.48 -6.46
N GLN A 80 11.06 -2.88 -7.03
CA GLN A 80 12.30 -3.56 -7.43
C GLN A 80 13.26 -3.86 -6.27
N LYS A 81 13.09 -3.21 -5.11
CA LYS A 81 14.01 -3.31 -3.98
C LYS A 81 13.84 -4.62 -3.23
N ALA A 82 14.91 -5.38 -3.05
CA ALA A 82 14.88 -6.57 -2.21
C ALA A 82 14.66 -6.19 -0.73
N PHE A 83 13.88 -6.97 0.00
CA PHE A 83 13.68 -6.75 1.42
C PHE A 83 14.80 -7.39 2.24
N ASP A 84 15.44 -6.59 3.09
CA ASP A 84 16.41 -7.03 4.09
C ASP A 84 15.89 -6.69 5.49
N SER A 85 15.52 -7.72 6.24
CA SER A 85 14.97 -7.56 7.59
C SER A 85 15.97 -6.98 8.60
N LYS A 86 17.26 -7.22 8.40
CA LYS A 86 18.33 -6.66 9.25
C LYS A 86 18.48 -5.17 8.99
N ALA A 87 18.59 -4.77 7.73
CA ALA A 87 18.67 -3.37 7.34
C ALA A 87 17.45 -2.58 7.82
N PHE A 88 16.25 -3.13 7.63
CA PHE A 88 15.00 -2.55 8.12
C PHE A 88 15.02 -2.34 9.64
N SER A 89 15.38 -3.38 10.41
CA SER A 89 15.37 -3.32 11.88
C SER A 89 16.41 -2.33 12.41
N GLN A 90 17.59 -2.25 11.80
CA GLN A 90 18.63 -1.29 12.14
C GLN A 90 18.18 0.15 11.83
N ALA A 91 17.64 0.39 10.65
CA ALA A 91 17.18 1.72 10.24
C ALA A 91 16.02 2.25 11.10
N LEU A 92 15.10 1.36 11.51
CA LEU A 92 13.95 1.72 12.35
C LEU A 92 14.30 1.76 13.86
N GLY A 93 15.42 1.15 14.27
CA GLY A 93 15.78 1.03 15.68
C GLY A 93 14.87 0.06 16.45
N CYS A 94 14.43 -1.02 15.81
CA CYS A 94 13.53 -2.00 16.40
C CYS A 94 14.15 -3.41 16.46
N SER A 95 13.50 -4.32 17.17
CA SER A 95 13.88 -5.74 17.17
C SER A 95 13.68 -6.35 15.79
N ARG A 96 14.38 -7.48 15.54
CA ARG A 96 14.27 -8.20 14.25
C ARG A 96 12.81 -8.48 13.89
N VAL A 97 12.48 -8.21 12.63
CA VAL A 97 11.16 -8.47 12.06
C VAL A 97 11.19 -9.60 11.05
N SER A 98 10.02 -10.20 10.83
CA SER A 98 9.75 -11.16 9.76
C SER A 98 8.40 -10.83 9.10
N PHE A 99 8.09 -11.49 7.99
CA PHE A 99 6.75 -11.38 7.42
C PHE A 99 5.70 -11.85 8.43
N ALA A 100 4.64 -11.06 8.59
CA ALA A 100 3.51 -11.45 9.41
C ALA A 100 2.78 -12.63 8.78
N PRO A 101 2.29 -13.60 9.58
CA PRO A 101 1.45 -14.68 9.06
C PRO A 101 0.22 -14.14 8.31
N THR A 102 -0.17 -14.82 7.23
CA THR A 102 -1.26 -14.39 6.34
C THR A 102 -2.60 -14.17 7.06
N GLY A 103 -2.87 -14.90 8.14
CA GLY A 103 -4.06 -14.69 8.97
C GLY A 103 -4.14 -13.29 9.56
N PHE A 104 -3.00 -12.72 9.97
CA PHE A 104 -2.95 -11.34 10.46
C PHE A 104 -3.16 -10.28 9.37
N MET A 105 -2.83 -10.57 8.12
CA MET A 105 -3.13 -9.65 7.00
C MET A 105 -4.63 -9.43 6.88
N LYS A 106 -5.41 -10.52 6.90
CA LYS A 106 -6.87 -10.44 6.82
C LYS A 106 -7.47 -9.79 8.06
N GLU A 107 -7.03 -10.23 9.24
CA GLU A 107 -7.53 -9.72 10.53
C GLU A 107 -7.24 -8.22 10.72
N LYS A 108 -5.99 -7.80 10.48
CA LYS A 108 -5.53 -6.44 10.82
C LYS A 108 -5.56 -5.46 9.65
N MET A 109 -5.56 -5.95 8.42
CA MET A 109 -5.48 -5.11 7.22
C MET A 109 -6.66 -5.29 6.27
N GLY A 110 -7.53 -6.29 6.52
CA GLY A 110 -8.68 -6.57 5.67
C GLY A 110 -8.35 -6.99 4.25
N VAL A 111 -7.12 -7.43 4.00
CA VAL A 111 -6.62 -7.76 2.65
C VAL A 111 -6.01 -9.16 2.59
N THR A 112 -5.92 -9.69 1.38
CA THR A 112 -5.18 -10.91 1.06
C THR A 112 -3.77 -10.58 0.52
N VAL A 113 -2.95 -11.59 0.36
CA VAL A 113 -1.63 -11.46 -0.28
C VAL A 113 -1.79 -10.85 -1.68
N GLY A 114 -0.95 -9.88 -2.00
CA GLY A 114 -1.00 -9.13 -3.27
C GLY A 114 -1.89 -7.87 -3.25
N ALA A 115 -2.73 -7.70 -2.22
CA ALA A 115 -3.62 -6.54 -2.08
C ALA A 115 -3.22 -5.58 -0.95
N ALA A 116 -2.07 -5.77 -0.31
CA ALA A 116 -1.60 -4.91 0.77
C ALA A 116 -1.43 -3.46 0.30
N THR A 117 -1.97 -2.53 1.05
CA THR A 117 -1.96 -1.10 0.73
C THR A 117 -1.89 -0.25 2.00
N VAL A 118 -1.32 0.95 1.88
CA VAL A 118 -1.31 1.94 2.97
C VAL A 118 -2.73 2.32 3.41
N PHE A 119 -3.69 2.24 2.49
CA PHE A 119 -5.10 2.53 2.75
C PHE A 119 -5.78 1.55 3.69
N SER A 120 -5.17 0.39 3.97
CA SER A 120 -5.66 -0.52 5.02
C SER A 120 -5.78 0.15 6.39
N LYS A 121 -5.06 1.25 6.61
CA LYS A 121 -5.21 2.10 7.81
C LYS A 121 -6.60 2.73 7.98
N LEU A 122 -7.48 2.63 6.99
CA LEU A 122 -8.90 3.04 7.10
C LEU A 122 -9.77 2.06 7.88
N LEU A 123 -9.28 0.86 8.19
CA LEU A 123 -9.99 -0.11 9.00
C LEU A 123 -9.70 0.14 10.49
N ASP A 124 -10.72 0.05 11.33
CA ASP A 124 -10.66 0.47 12.74
C ASP A 124 -9.67 -0.32 13.59
N ASP A 125 -9.39 -1.59 13.22
CA ASP A 125 -8.48 -2.47 13.98
C ASP A 125 -6.99 -2.28 13.66
N VAL A 126 -6.62 -1.26 12.89
CA VAL A 126 -5.25 -1.10 12.36
C VAL A 126 -4.40 -0.10 13.12
N ASP A 127 -4.86 0.45 14.24
CA ASP A 127 -4.08 1.41 15.06
C ASP A 127 -2.77 0.81 15.61
N ALA A 128 -2.74 -0.52 15.78
CA ALA A 128 -1.54 -1.23 16.20
C ALA A 128 -0.47 -1.39 15.10
N VAL A 129 -0.78 -0.98 13.85
CA VAL A 129 0.13 -1.13 12.71
C VAL A 129 0.82 0.20 12.40
N GLN A 130 2.14 0.23 12.56
CA GLN A 130 2.96 1.39 12.21
C GLN A 130 3.29 1.38 10.72
N VAL A 131 2.93 2.44 10.00
CA VAL A 131 3.38 2.65 8.62
C VAL A 131 4.83 3.09 8.63
N VAL A 132 5.66 2.40 7.86
CA VAL A 132 7.07 2.71 7.63
C VAL A 132 7.27 2.92 6.14
N LEU A 133 7.80 4.07 5.77
CA LEU A 133 8.04 4.44 4.37
C LEU A 133 9.54 4.43 4.08
N ASP A 134 9.92 3.79 2.99
CA ASP A 134 11.25 3.94 2.44
C ASP A 134 11.42 5.36 1.88
N LYS A 135 12.53 6.01 2.17
CA LYS A 135 12.87 7.34 1.66
C LYS A 135 12.77 7.42 0.13
N ASP A 136 13.12 6.34 -0.58
CA ASP A 136 13.03 6.31 -2.05
C ASP A 136 11.58 6.41 -2.54
N VAL A 137 10.62 5.85 -1.81
CA VAL A 137 9.18 6.03 -2.10
C VAL A 137 8.76 7.48 -1.86
N VAL A 138 9.15 8.06 -0.73
CA VAL A 138 8.79 9.45 -0.39
C VAL A 138 9.39 10.45 -1.39
N SER A 139 10.56 10.15 -1.94
CA SER A 139 11.24 10.99 -2.94
C SER A 139 10.67 10.85 -4.35
N ASN A 140 9.88 9.81 -4.63
CA ASN A 140 9.24 9.62 -5.92
C ASN A 140 7.97 10.49 -6.01
N PRO A 141 7.74 11.25 -7.10
CA PRO A 141 6.55 12.09 -7.22
C PRO A 141 5.24 11.27 -7.32
N TRP A 142 5.32 10.02 -7.78
CA TRP A 142 4.17 9.16 -8.00
C TRP A 142 4.17 7.94 -7.08
N TYR A 143 3.00 7.64 -6.56
CA TYR A 143 2.71 6.51 -5.69
C TYR A 143 1.77 5.55 -6.41
N GLY A 144 2.30 4.41 -6.84
CA GLY A 144 1.51 3.36 -7.49
C GLY A 144 1.14 2.27 -6.49
N CYS A 145 -0.13 1.99 -6.31
CA CYS A 145 -0.59 0.98 -5.35
C CYS A 145 -1.88 0.27 -5.78
N SER A 146 -2.20 -0.82 -5.08
CA SER A 146 -3.51 -1.44 -5.15
C SER A 146 -4.56 -0.62 -4.37
N ASP A 147 -5.81 -0.73 -4.76
CA ASP A 147 -6.96 -0.15 -4.06
C ASP A 147 -7.51 -1.02 -2.91
N GLY A 148 -6.70 -1.99 -2.46
CA GLY A 148 -7.10 -2.98 -1.46
C GLY A 148 -7.63 -4.27 -2.07
N THR A 149 -7.56 -4.41 -3.40
CA THR A 149 -7.89 -5.63 -4.14
C THR A 149 -6.72 -6.07 -5.01
N THR A 150 -6.77 -7.27 -5.57
CA THR A 150 -5.82 -7.75 -6.57
C THR A 150 -6.24 -7.43 -8.02
N THR A 151 -7.30 -6.66 -8.19
CA THR A 151 -7.91 -6.34 -9.49
C THR A 151 -8.08 -4.84 -9.75
N GLY A 152 -7.66 -4.00 -8.80
CA GLY A 152 -7.73 -2.55 -8.90
C GLY A 152 -6.40 -1.90 -8.49
N TYR A 153 -5.85 -1.09 -9.39
CA TYR A 153 -4.57 -0.41 -9.18
C TYR A 153 -4.68 1.06 -9.56
N MET A 154 -3.97 1.90 -8.81
CA MET A 154 -4.05 3.34 -9.00
C MET A 154 -2.70 4.03 -8.87
N LYS A 155 -2.61 5.18 -9.54
CA LYS A 155 -1.52 6.15 -9.47
C LYS A 155 -2.02 7.40 -8.78
N LEU A 156 -1.29 7.85 -7.76
CA LEU A 156 -1.56 9.07 -6.99
C LEU A 156 -0.27 9.89 -6.87
N ARG A 157 -0.38 11.14 -6.45
CA ARG A 157 0.81 11.89 -6.04
C ARG A 157 1.27 11.38 -4.67
N THR A 158 2.56 11.17 -4.51
CA THR A 158 3.14 10.71 -3.23
C THR A 158 2.82 11.68 -2.08
N LEU A 159 2.88 12.98 -2.32
CA LEU A 159 2.53 13.97 -1.30
C LEU A 159 1.07 13.88 -0.84
N ASP A 160 0.14 13.53 -1.73
CA ASP A 160 -1.27 13.36 -1.35
C ASP A 160 -1.46 12.15 -0.43
N VAL A 161 -0.67 11.09 -0.62
CA VAL A 161 -0.69 9.92 0.28
C VAL A 161 -0.02 10.25 1.62
N VAL A 162 1.19 10.81 1.59
CA VAL A 162 2.01 11.01 2.78
C VAL A 162 1.51 12.18 3.64
N GLU A 163 1.19 13.30 3.03
CA GLU A 163 0.85 14.52 3.76
C GLU A 163 -0.67 14.72 3.88
N THR A 164 -1.46 14.36 2.88
CA THR A 164 -2.92 14.57 2.94
C THR A 164 -3.63 13.39 3.58
N PHE A 165 -3.47 12.19 3.04
CA PHE A 165 -4.18 11.00 3.53
C PHE A 165 -3.73 10.59 4.94
N LEU A 166 -2.42 10.39 5.16
CA LEU A 166 -1.92 9.94 6.47
C LEU A 166 -2.20 10.96 7.57
N ASN A 167 -2.12 12.26 7.28
CA ASN A 167 -2.50 13.31 8.24
C ASN A 167 -4.00 13.30 8.53
N HIS A 168 -4.84 13.06 7.53
CA HIS A 168 -6.30 12.96 7.72
C HIS A 168 -6.66 11.86 8.73
N ILE A 169 -6.02 10.72 8.65
CA ILE A 169 -6.22 9.60 9.60
C ILE A 169 -5.36 9.74 10.87
N LYS A 170 -4.68 10.89 11.07
CA LYS A 170 -3.83 11.19 12.22
C LYS A 170 -2.71 10.18 12.45
N HIS A 171 -2.23 9.53 11.40
CA HIS A 171 -1.13 8.58 11.46
C HIS A 171 0.18 9.23 11.04
N VAL A 172 1.19 9.18 11.92
CA VAL A 172 2.54 9.68 11.64
C VAL A 172 3.41 8.51 11.16
N PRO A 173 3.76 8.44 9.87
CA PRO A 173 4.63 7.38 9.38
C PRO A 173 6.05 7.56 9.89
N LYS A 174 6.79 6.45 9.97
CA LYS A 174 8.25 6.47 10.12
C LYS A 174 8.88 6.44 8.73
N VAL A 175 9.88 7.27 8.48
CA VAL A 175 10.65 7.25 7.23
C VAL A 175 12.03 6.69 7.50
N ILE A 176 12.44 5.70 6.74
CA ILE A 176 13.76 5.06 6.86
C ILE A 176 14.48 5.01 5.52
N THR A 177 15.79 4.84 5.57
CA THR A 177 16.62 4.58 4.39
C THR A 177 17.17 3.16 4.48
N VAL A 178 16.84 2.32 3.52
CA VAL A 178 17.29 0.91 3.44
C VAL A 178 17.74 0.57 2.03
#